data_f395aad623de921df383fd21fbaa0d47
#
_entry.id   f395aad623de921df383fd21fbaa0d47
#
_cell.length_a   1.000
_cell.length_b   1.000
_cell.length_c   1.000
_cell.angle_alpha   90.00
_cell.angle_beta   90.00
_cell.angle_gamma   90.00
#
_symmetry.space_group_name_H-M   'P 1'
#
loop_
_entity.id
_entity.type
_entity.pdbx_description
1 polymer ?
#
loop_
_entity_poly.entity_id
_entity_poly.type
_entity_poly.pdbx_seq_one_letter_code
_entity_poly.pdbx_strand_id
1 'polypeptide(L)'
;MRRLLLKLMPQRPAVAKSLHATYISLSVFVSWALLLSNPRLEIRNLSRRFAGQLAVDAVSLRLEPGQVTCLLGPSGCGKSTTLRIVAGVEQQDAGEVFIDGALICDGARSQPPELRNIGMMFQDFALFPHLSVWENVAFGLKGAKSARRMRAEELLERVDLAGYGAQMPHELSGGEQQRVALARAVAPGPRIMLLDEPFSGLDDRLRDEIRDETLEVLREAGTAVLMVTHDPGEAMKMADEIALMRDGKIVQKGAPYTIYNSPVDKDSASFFSDINVMTSEVKGALAETPFGEFFAPGHADGTILDIVIRPQHIRIDFDRAGQGPSPTDAMGHAARARVLRSRFLGQNSLVDFKLEQGAVLTASVPSVFLPKPDTLFWLLAPRKNCYVFPRSA
;
A
#
# COMPACT_ATOMS: atom_id res chain seq x y z
N MET A 1 -36.45 -16.42 13.95
CA MET A 1 -35.51 -16.26 12.83
C MET A 1 -34.76 -17.53 12.45
N ARG A 2 -34.29 -18.38 13.37
CA ARG A 2 -33.60 -19.66 13.04
C ARG A 2 -34.43 -20.70 12.26
N ARG A 3 -35.76 -20.66 12.32
CA ARG A 3 -36.65 -21.62 11.63
C ARG A 3 -37.01 -21.23 10.18
N LEU A 4 -36.72 -19.99 9.73
CA LEU A 4 -36.99 -19.55 8.35
C LEU A 4 -35.83 -19.84 7.40
N LEU A 5 -34.59 -19.91 7.92
CA LEU A 5 -33.37 -20.15 7.13
C LEU A 5 -33.22 -21.61 6.69
N LEU A 6 -33.86 -22.55 7.37
CA LEU A 6 -33.80 -24.00 7.02
C LEU A 6 -34.74 -24.39 5.86
N LYS A 7 -35.65 -23.51 5.41
CA LYS A 7 -36.59 -23.78 4.31
C LYS A 7 -36.12 -23.32 2.93
N LEU A 8 -34.97 -22.60 2.85
CA LEU A 8 -34.42 -22.09 1.59
C LEU A 8 -33.16 -22.84 1.10
N MET A 9 -32.80 -23.96 1.73
CA MET A 9 -31.74 -24.80 1.21
C MET A 9 -32.30 -25.72 0.09
N PRO A 10 -31.71 -25.69 -1.13
CA PRO A 10 -32.07 -26.64 -2.17
C PRO A 10 -31.64 -28.04 -1.74
N GLN A 11 -32.55 -29.02 -1.87
CA GLN A 11 -32.33 -30.43 -1.62
C GLN A 11 -31.22 -30.96 -2.54
N ARG A 12 -30.27 -31.69 -1.98
CA ARG A 12 -29.14 -32.31 -2.70
C ARG A 12 -29.63 -33.34 -3.73
N PRO A 13 -29.10 -33.35 -4.94
CA PRO A 13 -28.91 -34.60 -5.68
C PRO A 13 -27.51 -35.15 -5.36
N ALA A 14 -27.44 -36.44 -5.20
CA ALA A 14 -26.24 -37.21 -4.93
C ALA A 14 -25.33 -37.29 -6.16
N VAL A 15 -24.02 -37.51 -5.89
CA VAL A 15 -22.98 -38.09 -6.77
C VAL A 15 -21.98 -37.12 -7.42
N ALA A 16 -20.81 -37.16 -6.82
CA ALA A 16 -19.43 -37.26 -7.34
C ALA A 16 -18.94 -36.34 -8.48
N LYS A 17 -17.77 -35.81 -8.18
CA LYS A 17 -16.68 -35.28 -9.03
C LYS A 17 -16.62 -33.77 -9.20
N SER A 18 -15.78 -33.18 -8.42
CA SER A 18 -14.63 -32.32 -8.77
C SER A 18 -14.30 -31.36 -7.63
N LEU A 19 -13.07 -31.36 -7.18
CA LEU A 19 -12.48 -30.44 -6.22
C LEU A 19 -12.62 -28.94 -6.61
N HIS A 20 -12.99 -28.65 -7.85
CA HIS A 20 -13.24 -27.28 -8.35
C HIS A 20 -14.56 -26.66 -7.86
N ALA A 21 -15.60 -27.47 -7.61
CA ALA A 21 -16.91 -26.96 -7.18
C ALA A 21 -16.89 -26.50 -5.70
N THR A 22 -16.01 -27.07 -4.89
CA THR A 22 -15.87 -26.72 -3.46
C THR A 22 -15.18 -25.37 -3.25
N TYR A 23 -14.23 -25.02 -4.10
CA TYR A 23 -13.53 -23.72 -4.04
C TYR A 23 -14.43 -22.56 -4.48
N ILE A 24 -15.24 -22.74 -5.51
CA ILE A 24 -16.20 -21.71 -5.96
C ILE A 24 -17.31 -21.49 -4.93
N SER A 25 -17.76 -22.54 -4.25
CA SER A 25 -18.78 -22.45 -3.17
C SER A 25 -18.25 -21.70 -1.95
N LEU A 26 -16.99 -21.93 -1.55
CA LEU A 26 -16.38 -21.21 -0.40
C LEU A 26 -16.14 -19.73 -0.71
N SER A 27 -15.65 -19.40 -1.90
CA SER A 27 -15.40 -18.00 -2.29
C SER A 27 -16.69 -17.19 -2.40
N VAL A 28 -17.76 -17.78 -2.91
CA VAL A 28 -19.09 -17.15 -2.96
C VAL A 28 -19.69 -17.00 -1.56
N PHE A 29 -19.52 -18.00 -0.67
CA PHE A 29 -20.03 -17.91 0.71
C PHE A 29 -19.26 -16.87 1.54
N VAL A 30 -17.94 -16.77 1.39
CA VAL A 30 -17.09 -15.74 2.02
C VAL A 30 -17.47 -14.36 1.48
N SER A 31 -17.70 -14.22 0.16
CA SER A 31 -18.15 -12.97 -0.45
C SER A 31 -19.55 -12.53 0.06
N TRP A 32 -20.48 -13.47 0.28
CA TRP A 32 -21.81 -13.17 0.84
C TRP A 32 -21.78 -12.85 2.34
N ALA A 33 -20.90 -13.49 3.11
CA ALA A 33 -20.72 -13.19 4.53
C ALA A 33 -20.09 -11.80 4.74
N LEU A 34 -19.18 -11.38 3.86
CA LEU A 34 -18.59 -10.03 3.85
C LEU A 34 -19.60 -8.96 3.45
N LEU A 35 -20.61 -9.27 2.62
CA LEU A 35 -21.68 -8.34 2.24
C LEU A 35 -22.69 -8.10 3.37
N LEU A 36 -22.69 -8.92 4.43
CA LEU A 36 -23.61 -8.83 5.58
C LEU A 36 -22.93 -8.32 6.86
N SER A 37 -21.62 -8.17 6.89
CA SER A 37 -20.90 -7.58 8.02
C SER A 37 -20.84 -6.05 7.86
N ASN A 38 -21.22 -5.32 8.90
CA ASN A 38 -20.92 -3.90 8.94
C ASN A 38 -19.38 -3.73 8.96
N PRO A 39 -18.82 -2.88 8.08
CA PRO A 39 -17.40 -2.60 8.14
C PRO A 39 -17.03 -1.99 9.49
N ARG A 40 -15.80 -2.24 9.94
CA ARG A 40 -15.31 -1.65 11.17
C ARG A 40 -15.22 -0.13 11.10
N LEU A 41 -14.75 0.38 9.95
CA LEU A 41 -14.72 1.79 9.60
C LEU A 41 -15.30 1.97 8.19
N GLU A 42 -16.17 2.95 8.02
CA GLU A 42 -16.66 3.37 6.72
C GLU A 42 -16.58 4.90 6.62
N ILE A 43 -15.92 5.36 5.58
CA ILE A 43 -15.78 6.77 5.20
C ILE A 43 -16.56 6.95 3.90
N ARG A 44 -17.44 7.95 3.84
CA ARG A 44 -18.27 8.27 2.66
C ARG A 44 -18.07 9.71 2.25
N ASN A 45 -17.52 9.91 1.04
CA ASN A 45 -17.36 11.22 0.37
C ASN A 45 -16.75 12.32 1.27
N LEU A 46 -15.75 11.93 2.06
CA LEU A 46 -15.10 12.81 3.02
C LEU A 46 -14.38 13.94 2.29
N SER A 47 -14.63 15.19 2.67
CA SER A 47 -13.98 16.34 2.06
C SER A 47 -13.51 17.32 3.14
N ARG A 48 -12.32 17.92 2.90
CA ARG A 48 -11.74 18.94 3.78
C ARG A 48 -10.96 19.98 2.98
N ARG A 49 -11.17 21.23 3.32
CA ARG A 49 -10.55 22.40 2.67
C ARG A 49 -9.75 23.19 3.71
N PHE A 50 -8.54 23.63 3.33
CA PHE A 50 -7.73 24.55 4.12
C PHE A 50 -7.41 25.78 3.29
N ALA A 51 -7.68 26.97 3.81
CA ALA A 51 -7.41 28.24 3.13
C ALA A 51 -7.86 28.26 1.64
N GLY A 52 -9.02 27.64 1.35
CA GLY A 52 -9.55 27.55 0.00
C GLY A 52 -9.06 26.37 -0.83
N GLN A 53 -7.96 25.71 -0.46
CA GLN A 53 -7.43 24.54 -1.14
C GLN A 53 -8.07 23.25 -0.62
N LEU A 54 -8.51 22.40 -1.51
CA LEU A 54 -9.12 21.11 -1.19
C LEU A 54 -8.03 20.08 -0.86
N ALA A 55 -7.88 19.75 0.41
CA ALA A 55 -6.88 18.80 0.89
C ALA A 55 -7.39 17.36 0.85
N VAL A 56 -8.70 17.15 1.03
CA VAL A 56 -9.38 15.86 0.89
C VAL A 56 -10.63 16.10 0.04
N ASP A 57 -10.81 15.32 -1.02
CA ASP A 57 -11.86 15.50 -2.02
C ASP A 57 -12.64 14.20 -2.24
N ALA A 58 -13.81 14.12 -1.63
CA ALA A 58 -14.77 13.01 -1.75
C ALA A 58 -14.16 11.61 -1.48
N VAL A 59 -13.25 11.51 -0.52
CA VAL A 59 -12.60 10.24 -0.16
C VAL A 59 -13.61 9.28 0.44
N SER A 60 -13.67 8.05 -0.12
CA SER A 60 -14.51 6.96 0.37
C SER A 60 -13.67 5.70 0.58
N LEU A 61 -13.78 5.10 1.78
CA LEU A 61 -12.97 3.95 2.20
C LEU A 61 -13.77 3.07 3.16
N ARG A 62 -13.51 1.76 3.13
CA ARG A 62 -14.09 0.79 4.07
C ARG A 62 -12.99 -0.10 4.61
N LEU A 63 -13.01 -0.37 5.91
CA LEU A 63 -12.13 -1.32 6.57
C LEU A 63 -12.96 -2.41 7.23
N GLU A 64 -12.61 -3.64 6.92
CA GLU A 64 -13.22 -4.80 7.56
C GLU A 64 -12.51 -5.12 8.92
N PRO A 65 -13.17 -5.84 9.84
CA PRO A 65 -12.53 -6.27 11.08
C PRO A 65 -11.23 -7.02 10.84
N GLY A 66 -10.13 -6.65 11.53
CA GLY A 66 -8.81 -7.26 11.41
C GLY A 66 -8.06 -6.96 10.10
N GLN A 67 -8.63 -6.15 9.21
CA GLN A 67 -8.00 -5.75 7.95
C GLN A 67 -7.00 -4.62 8.18
N VAL A 68 -5.86 -4.70 7.49
CA VAL A 68 -4.87 -3.62 7.38
C VAL A 68 -5.07 -2.92 6.04
N THR A 69 -5.56 -1.68 6.08
CA THR A 69 -5.66 -0.83 4.88
C THR A 69 -4.63 0.28 4.95
N CYS A 70 -3.86 0.43 3.90
CA CYS A 70 -2.84 1.47 3.78
C CYS A 70 -3.32 2.60 2.86
N LEU A 71 -3.36 3.82 3.39
CA LEU A 71 -3.53 5.04 2.59
C LEU A 71 -2.15 5.52 2.16
N LEU A 72 -1.83 5.31 0.89
CA LEU A 72 -0.51 5.53 0.30
C LEU A 72 -0.54 6.71 -0.66
N GLY A 73 0.54 7.47 -0.77
CA GLY A 73 0.65 8.56 -1.75
C GLY A 73 1.73 9.59 -1.38
N PRO A 74 2.00 10.56 -2.27
CA PRO A 74 3.02 11.57 -2.04
C PRO A 74 2.70 12.46 -0.83
N SER A 75 3.72 13.15 -0.31
CA SER A 75 3.53 14.10 0.78
C SER A 75 2.56 15.22 0.37
N GLY A 76 1.68 15.62 1.30
CA GLY A 76 0.70 16.68 1.05
C GLY A 76 -0.58 16.25 0.30
N CYS A 77 -0.75 14.99 -0.11
CA CYS A 77 -1.95 14.56 -0.84
C CYS A 77 -3.21 14.33 0.03
N GLY A 78 -3.17 14.61 1.35
CA GLY A 78 -4.35 14.57 2.23
C GLY A 78 -4.46 13.36 3.15
N LYS A 79 -3.51 12.43 3.17
CA LYS A 79 -3.53 11.19 3.98
C LYS A 79 -3.69 11.43 5.48
N SER A 80 -2.76 12.18 6.09
CA SER A 80 -2.79 12.48 7.53
C SER A 80 -4.01 13.32 7.91
N THR A 81 -4.50 14.18 7.00
CA THR A 81 -5.77 14.92 7.19
C THR A 81 -6.95 13.95 7.27
N THR A 82 -7.04 13.00 6.35
CA THR A 82 -8.08 11.96 6.38
C THR A 82 -8.03 11.18 7.69
N LEU A 83 -6.84 10.76 8.11
CA LEU A 83 -6.64 10.01 9.35
C LEU A 83 -7.04 10.83 10.58
N ARG A 84 -6.66 12.13 10.65
CA ARG A 84 -7.02 13.02 11.76
C ARG A 84 -8.53 13.30 11.85
N ILE A 85 -9.23 13.36 10.73
CA ILE A 85 -10.70 13.46 10.73
C ILE A 85 -11.33 12.19 11.33
N VAL A 86 -10.85 11.01 10.93
CA VAL A 86 -11.31 9.73 11.50
C VAL A 86 -11.04 9.67 13.00
N ALA A 87 -9.89 10.17 13.46
CA ALA A 87 -9.54 10.26 14.88
C ALA A 87 -10.41 11.28 15.65
N GLY A 88 -11.00 12.25 14.97
CA GLY A 88 -11.78 13.34 15.59
C GLY A 88 -10.94 14.54 16.04
N VAL A 89 -9.68 14.59 15.64
CA VAL A 89 -8.74 15.70 15.91
C VAL A 89 -8.95 16.84 14.91
N GLU A 90 -9.46 16.53 13.71
CA GLU A 90 -9.78 17.48 12.65
C GLU A 90 -11.25 17.32 12.26
N GLN A 91 -11.91 18.41 11.83
CA GLN A 91 -13.28 18.38 11.33
C GLN A 91 -13.30 18.33 9.80
N GLN A 92 -14.22 17.57 9.24
CA GLN A 92 -14.51 17.58 7.80
C GLN A 92 -15.46 18.75 7.45
N ASP A 93 -15.44 19.15 6.19
CA ASP A 93 -16.39 20.10 5.63
C ASP A 93 -17.63 19.38 5.04
N ALA A 94 -17.44 18.13 4.56
CA ALA A 94 -18.52 17.28 4.03
C ALA A 94 -18.16 15.81 4.16
N GLY A 95 -19.18 14.95 3.99
CA GLY A 95 -19.05 13.50 4.08
C GLY A 95 -19.33 12.96 5.48
N GLU A 96 -19.30 11.64 5.58
CA GLU A 96 -19.72 10.91 6.77
C GLU A 96 -18.65 9.88 7.17
N VAL A 97 -18.51 9.64 8.48
CA VAL A 97 -17.69 8.57 9.03
C VAL A 97 -18.54 7.71 9.96
N PHE A 98 -18.48 6.39 9.73
CA PHE A 98 -19.18 5.39 10.54
C PHE A 98 -18.16 4.44 11.17
N ILE A 99 -18.44 4.04 12.42
CA ILE A 99 -17.70 2.99 13.12
C ILE A 99 -18.71 1.92 13.55
N ASP A 100 -18.49 0.66 13.16
CA ASP A 100 -19.43 -0.45 13.40
C ASP A 100 -20.87 -0.13 12.96
N GLY A 101 -21.03 0.65 11.88
CA GLY A 101 -22.31 1.10 11.36
C GLY A 101 -22.93 2.29 12.11
N ALA A 102 -22.35 2.77 13.21
CA ALA A 102 -22.79 3.96 13.91
C ALA A 102 -22.17 5.23 13.29
N LEU A 103 -23.00 6.24 13.00
CA LEU A 103 -22.54 7.53 12.50
C LEU A 103 -21.76 8.28 13.59
N ILE A 104 -20.49 8.61 13.30
CA ILE A 104 -19.56 9.26 14.21
C ILE A 104 -19.44 10.76 13.92
N CYS A 105 -19.42 11.12 12.63
CA CYS A 105 -19.44 12.51 12.21
C CYS A 105 -20.03 12.65 10.79
N ASP A 106 -20.73 13.80 10.56
CA ASP A 106 -21.42 14.15 9.31
C ASP A 106 -21.23 15.62 8.89
N GLY A 107 -20.21 16.30 9.42
CA GLY A 107 -19.97 17.74 9.19
C GLY A 107 -20.74 18.65 10.15
N ALA A 108 -21.97 18.30 10.57
CA ALA A 108 -22.74 19.03 11.57
C ALA A 108 -22.49 18.51 12.99
N ARG A 109 -22.24 17.22 13.11
CA ARG A 109 -21.99 16.50 14.37
C ARG A 109 -20.63 15.81 14.31
N SER A 110 -19.89 15.89 15.39
CA SER A 110 -18.60 15.17 15.53
C SER A 110 -18.50 14.62 16.94
N GLN A 111 -18.42 13.30 17.05
CA GLN A 111 -18.15 12.65 18.31
C GLN A 111 -16.70 12.99 18.72
N PRO A 112 -16.44 13.38 19.97
CA PRO A 112 -15.10 13.70 20.42
C PRO A 112 -14.17 12.46 20.41
N PRO A 113 -12.85 12.64 20.26
CA PRO A 113 -11.89 11.55 20.07
C PRO A 113 -11.97 10.46 21.14
N GLU A 114 -12.12 10.83 22.41
CA GLU A 114 -12.14 9.91 23.56
C GLU A 114 -13.35 8.95 23.58
N LEU A 115 -14.38 9.25 22.80
CA LEU A 115 -15.58 8.39 22.68
C LEU A 115 -15.56 7.49 21.45
N ARG A 116 -14.60 7.67 20.51
CA ARG A 116 -14.56 6.92 19.25
C ARG A 116 -14.02 5.50 19.40
N ASN A 117 -13.39 5.15 20.53
CA ASN A 117 -12.75 3.86 20.77
C ASN A 117 -11.69 3.50 19.69
N ILE A 118 -10.91 4.50 19.31
CA ILE A 118 -9.83 4.43 18.33
C ILE A 118 -8.49 4.56 19.06
N GLY A 119 -7.54 3.70 18.75
CA GLY A 119 -6.13 3.89 19.09
C GLY A 119 -5.44 4.72 17.98
N MET A 120 -4.58 5.63 18.36
CA MET A 120 -3.81 6.42 17.40
C MET A 120 -2.33 6.46 17.79
N MET A 121 -1.48 6.24 16.79
CA MET A 121 -0.04 6.44 16.87
C MET A 121 0.34 7.58 15.93
N PHE A 122 0.96 8.61 16.48
CA PHE A 122 1.43 9.79 15.76
C PHE A 122 2.85 9.58 15.24
N GLN A 123 3.22 10.31 14.20
CA GLN A 123 4.52 10.25 13.56
C GLN A 123 5.70 10.54 14.52
N ASP A 124 5.51 11.44 15.49
CA ASP A 124 6.50 11.82 16.53
C ASP A 124 6.37 10.99 17.82
N PHE A 125 5.64 9.86 17.76
CA PHE A 125 5.29 8.97 18.86
C PHE A 125 4.50 9.64 20.00
N ALA A 126 4.59 10.95 20.18
CA ALA A 126 3.87 11.78 21.14
C ALA A 126 3.85 11.19 22.57
N LEU A 127 4.97 10.62 23.03
CA LEU A 127 5.09 10.13 24.40
C LEU A 127 5.04 11.29 25.38
N PHE A 128 4.40 11.08 26.53
CA PHE A 128 4.37 12.07 27.61
C PHE A 128 5.73 12.10 28.30
N PRO A 129 6.52 13.19 28.16
CA PRO A 129 7.91 13.21 28.63
C PRO A 129 8.06 13.22 30.16
N HIS A 130 6.99 13.56 30.88
CA HIS A 130 6.92 13.63 32.35
C HIS A 130 6.38 12.34 32.97
N LEU A 131 5.99 11.35 32.17
CA LEU A 131 5.52 10.04 32.61
C LEU A 131 6.56 8.97 32.28
N SER A 132 6.72 7.99 33.18
CA SER A 132 7.53 6.81 32.93
C SER A 132 6.92 5.95 31.80
N VAL A 133 7.69 4.98 31.31
CA VAL A 133 7.29 4.07 30.24
C VAL A 133 5.99 3.34 30.58
N TRP A 134 5.90 2.72 31.79
CA TRP A 134 4.66 2.04 32.19
C TRP A 134 3.48 3.01 32.36
N GLU A 135 3.71 4.26 32.81
CA GLU A 135 2.67 5.27 32.96
C GLU A 135 2.19 5.77 31.60
N ASN A 136 3.08 5.89 30.62
CA ASN A 136 2.71 6.14 29.22
C ASN A 136 1.77 5.05 28.71
N VAL A 137 2.15 3.77 28.82
CA VAL A 137 1.34 2.64 28.36
C VAL A 137 0.01 2.57 29.11
N ALA A 138 0.02 2.81 30.41
CA ALA A 138 -1.17 2.77 31.26
C ALA A 138 -2.08 3.99 31.13
N PHE A 139 -1.73 5.02 30.37
CA PHE A 139 -2.43 6.31 30.33
C PHE A 139 -3.91 6.18 29.98
N GLY A 140 -4.24 5.36 28.97
CA GLY A 140 -5.63 5.10 28.55
C GLY A 140 -6.36 4.02 29.32
N LEU A 141 -5.70 3.32 30.26
CA LEU A 141 -6.29 2.23 31.02
C LEU A 141 -7.15 2.74 32.20
N LYS A 142 -8.28 2.07 32.41
CA LYS A 142 -9.18 2.31 33.55
C LYS A 142 -8.89 1.32 34.69
N GLY A 143 -9.24 1.69 35.92
CA GLY A 143 -9.13 0.79 37.09
C GLY A 143 -8.03 1.17 38.09
N ALA A 144 -7.78 0.27 39.05
CA ALA A 144 -6.79 0.48 40.11
C ALA A 144 -5.38 0.59 39.55
N LYS A 145 -4.51 1.40 40.19
CA LYS A 145 -3.12 1.64 39.75
C LYS A 145 -2.32 0.33 39.58
N SER A 146 -2.49 -0.63 40.49
CA SER A 146 -1.82 -1.95 40.42
C SER A 146 -2.24 -2.75 39.19
N ALA A 147 -3.54 -2.82 38.88
CA ALA A 147 -4.06 -3.51 37.70
C ALA A 147 -3.60 -2.85 36.39
N ARG A 148 -3.61 -1.51 36.34
CA ARG A 148 -3.12 -0.75 35.17
C ARG A 148 -1.61 -1.00 34.95
N ARG A 149 -0.83 -1.02 36.04
CA ARG A 149 0.61 -1.28 35.96
C ARG A 149 0.89 -2.72 35.47
N MET A 150 0.21 -3.70 36.02
CA MET A 150 0.35 -5.11 35.60
C MET A 150 0.05 -5.24 34.10
N ARG A 151 -1.06 -4.64 33.63
CA ARG A 151 -1.41 -4.67 32.20
C ARG A 151 -0.40 -3.94 31.32
N ALA A 152 0.17 -2.84 31.78
CA ALA A 152 1.21 -2.11 31.05
C ALA A 152 2.50 -2.93 30.94
N GLU A 153 2.89 -3.60 32.02
CA GLU A 153 4.08 -4.46 32.03
C GLU A 153 3.91 -5.69 31.12
N GLU A 154 2.73 -6.33 31.08
CA GLU A 154 2.39 -7.39 30.12
C GLU A 154 2.52 -6.92 28.67
N LEU A 155 2.06 -5.71 28.36
CA LEU A 155 2.16 -5.15 27.01
C LEU A 155 3.60 -4.77 26.64
N LEU A 156 4.39 -4.27 27.61
CA LEU A 156 5.80 -4.00 27.41
C LEU A 156 6.60 -5.28 27.13
N GLU A 157 6.27 -6.37 27.82
CA GLU A 157 6.89 -7.69 27.53
C GLU A 157 6.58 -8.14 26.09
N ARG A 158 5.33 -7.94 25.61
CA ARG A 158 4.92 -8.29 24.22
C ARG A 158 5.59 -7.48 23.12
N VAL A 159 6.16 -6.32 23.45
CA VAL A 159 6.92 -5.47 22.53
C VAL A 159 8.41 -5.46 22.87
N ASP A 160 8.92 -6.52 23.48
CA ASP A 160 10.32 -6.73 23.85
C ASP A 160 10.94 -5.60 24.72
N LEU A 161 10.12 -5.00 25.60
CA LEU A 161 10.54 -3.98 26.55
C LEU A 161 10.33 -4.42 28.01
N ALA A 162 10.50 -5.72 28.30
CA ALA A 162 10.44 -6.25 29.65
C ALA A 162 11.48 -5.55 30.55
N GLY A 163 11.02 -5.04 31.71
CA GLY A 163 11.88 -4.33 32.66
C GLY A 163 12.13 -2.83 32.39
N TYR A 164 11.65 -2.29 31.25
CA TYR A 164 11.81 -0.88 30.90
C TYR A 164 10.78 0.05 31.57
N GLY A 165 9.81 -0.50 32.29
CA GLY A 165 8.68 0.25 32.84
C GLY A 165 9.03 1.49 33.65
N ALA A 166 10.13 1.48 34.42
CA ALA A 166 10.54 2.59 35.25
C ALA A 166 11.32 3.70 34.51
N GLN A 167 11.78 3.44 33.30
CA GLN A 167 12.55 4.41 32.51
C GLN A 167 11.67 5.57 32.03
N MET A 168 12.33 6.67 31.66
CA MET A 168 11.68 7.85 31.07
C MET A 168 11.84 7.84 29.54
N PRO A 169 10.92 8.45 28.77
CA PRO A 169 10.99 8.45 27.31
C PRO A 169 12.33 8.91 26.72
N HIS A 170 12.98 9.88 27.34
CA HIS A 170 14.27 10.41 26.85
C HIS A 170 15.46 9.46 27.07
N GLU A 171 15.29 8.39 27.83
CA GLU A 171 16.32 7.35 28.07
C GLU A 171 16.24 6.24 26.99
N LEU A 172 15.20 6.28 26.13
CA LEU A 172 14.93 5.27 25.10
C LEU A 172 15.47 5.69 23.74
N SER A 173 15.90 4.71 22.96
CA SER A 173 16.13 4.86 21.52
C SER A 173 14.82 5.15 20.78
N GLY A 174 14.89 5.65 19.53
CA GLY A 174 13.70 5.90 18.71
C GLY A 174 12.83 4.67 18.50
N GLY A 175 13.43 3.50 18.27
CA GLY A 175 12.69 2.24 18.13
C GLY A 175 11.99 1.80 19.42
N GLU A 176 12.65 1.97 20.59
CA GLU A 176 12.03 1.67 21.88
C GLU A 176 10.87 2.64 22.18
N GLN A 177 11.04 3.95 21.87
CA GLN A 177 9.96 4.92 22.00
C GLN A 177 8.75 4.55 21.13
N GLN A 178 8.99 4.09 19.92
CA GLN A 178 7.95 3.61 19.02
C GLN A 178 7.20 2.42 19.61
N ARG A 179 7.91 1.41 20.12
CA ARG A 179 7.29 0.24 20.78
C ARG A 179 6.47 0.64 22.01
N VAL A 180 6.92 1.61 22.80
CA VAL A 180 6.13 2.17 23.91
C VAL A 180 4.87 2.86 23.39
N ALA A 181 4.96 3.65 22.31
CA ALA A 181 3.81 4.32 21.69
C ALA A 181 2.79 3.31 21.14
N LEU A 182 3.25 2.24 20.51
CA LEU A 182 2.41 1.13 20.05
C LEU A 182 1.70 0.48 21.26
N ALA A 183 2.43 0.08 22.30
CA ALA A 183 1.87 -0.53 23.50
C ALA A 183 0.81 0.38 24.14
N ARG A 184 1.08 1.70 24.24
CA ARG A 184 0.12 2.70 24.73
C ARG A 184 -1.16 2.75 23.88
N ALA A 185 -1.02 2.74 22.57
CA ALA A 185 -2.14 2.84 21.65
C ALA A 185 -3.03 1.58 21.67
N VAL A 186 -2.42 0.41 21.85
CA VAL A 186 -3.12 -0.90 21.92
C VAL A 186 -3.71 -1.16 23.32
N ALA A 187 -3.14 -0.57 24.39
CA ALA A 187 -3.50 -0.89 25.77
C ALA A 187 -5.01 -0.82 26.08
N PRO A 188 -5.78 0.18 25.61
CA PRO A 188 -7.21 0.24 25.83
C PRO A 188 -8.02 -0.82 25.08
N GLY A 189 -7.41 -1.63 24.21
CA GLY A 189 -8.11 -2.59 23.34
C GLY A 189 -8.98 -1.92 22.26
N PRO A 190 -8.40 -1.00 21.45
CA PRO A 190 -9.18 -0.29 20.45
C PRO A 190 -9.63 -1.24 19.34
N ARG A 191 -10.81 -0.96 18.77
CA ARG A 191 -11.32 -1.72 17.60
C ARG A 191 -10.69 -1.28 16.29
N ILE A 192 -10.22 -0.04 16.24
CA ILE A 192 -9.54 0.57 15.10
C ILE A 192 -8.22 1.16 15.58
N MET A 193 -7.16 0.90 14.85
CA MET A 193 -5.85 1.53 15.04
C MET A 193 -5.56 2.46 13.86
N LEU A 194 -5.20 3.69 14.13
CA LEU A 194 -4.73 4.68 13.17
C LEU A 194 -3.23 4.86 13.33
N LEU A 195 -2.47 4.67 12.26
CA LEU A 195 -1.01 4.78 12.25
C LEU A 195 -0.60 5.87 11.25
N ASP A 196 -0.05 7.00 11.74
CA ASP A 196 0.41 8.10 10.90
C ASP A 196 1.93 8.02 10.72
N GLU A 197 2.39 7.53 9.57
CA GLU A 197 3.81 7.30 9.22
C GLU A 197 4.62 6.60 10.33
N PRO A 198 4.15 5.44 10.82
CA PRO A 198 4.65 4.86 12.06
C PRO A 198 6.13 4.46 12.02
N PHE A 199 6.74 4.29 10.85
CA PHE A 199 8.12 3.78 10.72
C PHE A 199 9.08 4.79 10.08
N SER A 200 8.66 6.04 9.84
CA SER A 200 9.44 7.05 9.09
C SER A 200 10.74 7.49 9.77
N GLY A 201 10.87 7.32 11.07
CA GLY A 201 12.06 7.72 11.86
C GLY A 201 13.08 6.61 12.13
N LEU A 202 12.88 5.40 11.58
CA LEU A 202 13.71 4.24 11.86
C LEU A 202 14.73 3.98 10.76
N ASP A 203 15.87 3.39 11.12
CA ASP A 203 16.81 2.81 10.16
C ASP A 203 16.21 1.56 9.50
N ASP A 204 16.71 1.20 8.30
CA ASP A 204 16.10 0.17 7.46
C ASP A 204 16.08 -1.24 8.11
N ARG A 205 17.08 -1.60 8.93
CA ARG A 205 17.14 -2.92 9.57
C ARG A 205 16.13 -3.02 10.71
N LEU A 206 16.08 -2.01 11.56
CA LEU A 206 15.16 -1.95 12.69
C LEU A 206 13.71 -1.78 12.24
N ARG A 207 13.49 -1.08 11.12
CA ARG A 207 12.15 -0.87 10.54
C ARG A 207 11.45 -2.16 10.17
N ASP A 208 12.15 -3.11 9.53
CA ASP A 208 11.56 -4.39 9.11
C ASP A 208 11.13 -5.23 10.33
N GLU A 209 11.95 -5.30 11.36
CA GLU A 209 11.69 -6.04 12.59
C GLU A 209 10.49 -5.45 13.37
N ILE A 210 10.53 -4.16 13.68
CA ILE A 210 9.45 -3.48 14.43
C ILE A 210 8.12 -3.52 13.66
N ARG A 211 8.16 -3.45 12.33
CA ARG A 211 6.96 -3.56 11.50
C ARG A 211 6.29 -4.92 11.66
N ASP A 212 7.06 -6.01 11.58
CA ASP A 212 6.53 -7.36 11.66
C ASP A 212 5.94 -7.61 13.06
N GLU A 213 6.62 -7.19 14.13
CA GLU A 213 6.11 -7.22 15.51
C GLU A 213 4.82 -6.40 15.67
N THR A 214 4.79 -5.17 15.10
CA THR A 214 3.60 -4.31 15.13
C THR A 214 2.40 -5.01 14.51
N LEU A 215 2.58 -5.63 13.34
CA LEU A 215 1.51 -6.36 12.65
C LEU A 215 1.02 -7.56 13.45
N GLU A 216 1.92 -8.31 14.06
CA GLU A 216 1.57 -9.47 14.88
C GLU A 216 0.69 -9.06 16.06
N VAL A 217 1.11 -8.04 16.82
CA VAL A 217 0.34 -7.50 17.95
C VAL A 217 -1.06 -7.04 17.53
N LEU A 218 -1.17 -6.32 16.40
CA LEU A 218 -2.44 -5.80 15.91
C LEU A 218 -3.37 -6.89 15.37
N ARG A 219 -2.82 -7.91 14.68
CA ARG A 219 -3.59 -9.05 14.16
C ARG A 219 -4.11 -9.93 15.28
N GLU A 220 -3.30 -10.23 16.30
CA GLU A 220 -3.74 -10.97 17.47
C GLU A 220 -4.89 -10.26 18.23
N ALA A 221 -4.86 -8.93 18.27
CA ALA A 221 -5.92 -8.13 18.86
C ALA A 221 -7.20 -8.08 17.99
N GLY A 222 -7.18 -8.56 16.74
CA GLY A 222 -8.30 -8.46 15.80
C GLY A 222 -8.68 -7.02 15.45
N THR A 223 -7.74 -6.10 15.59
CA THR A 223 -7.93 -4.66 15.38
C THR A 223 -7.88 -4.34 13.89
N ALA A 224 -8.84 -3.57 13.38
CA ALA A 224 -8.76 -3.02 12.03
C ALA A 224 -7.76 -1.86 12.00
N VAL A 225 -6.92 -1.80 10.98
CA VAL A 225 -5.81 -0.84 10.91
C VAL A 225 -5.97 0.06 9.69
N LEU A 226 -5.98 1.38 9.90
CA LEU A 226 -5.76 2.37 8.84
C LEU A 226 -4.36 2.96 9.03
N MET A 227 -3.46 2.60 8.15
CA MET A 227 -2.08 3.10 8.13
C MET A 227 -1.92 4.14 7.04
N VAL A 228 -1.18 5.19 7.35
CA VAL A 228 -0.73 6.21 6.39
C VAL A 228 0.77 6.09 6.23
N THR A 229 1.24 6.03 4.99
CA THR A 229 2.67 6.10 4.66
C THR A 229 2.87 6.73 3.28
N HIS A 230 4.07 7.19 3.03
CA HIS A 230 4.55 7.58 1.70
C HIS A 230 5.52 6.53 1.10
N ASP A 231 5.83 5.46 1.83
CA ASP A 231 6.73 4.39 1.40
C ASP A 231 5.93 3.23 0.76
N PRO A 232 6.10 3.02 -0.58
CA PRO A 232 5.46 1.89 -1.26
C PRO A 232 5.88 0.53 -0.70
N GLY A 233 7.12 0.40 -0.22
CA GLY A 233 7.65 -0.84 0.35
C GLY A 233 6.92 -1.24 1.63
N GLU A 234 6.64 -0.28 2.51
CA GLU A 234 5.83 -0.49 3.71
C GLU A 234 4.42 -0.94 3.34
N ALA A 235 3.76 -0.20 2.44
CA ALA A 235 2.40 -0.51 2.01
C ALA A 235 2.30 -1.91 1.40
N MET A 236 3.27 -2.29 0.55
CA MET A 236 3.32 -3.60 -0.10
C MET A 236 3.53 -4.77 0.87
N LYS A 237 4.26 -4.54 1.97
CA LYS A 237 4.57 -5.59 2.96
C LYS A 237 3.47 -5.76 4.00
N MET A 238 2.79 -4.67 4.39
CA MET A 238 1.88 -4.65 5.53
C MET A 238 0.41 -4.75 5.18
N ALA A 239 0.00 -4.13 4.05
CA ALA A 239 -1.41 -3.94 3.77
C ALA A 239 -2.07 -5.17 3.14
N ASP A 240 -3.31 -5.46 3.58
CA ASP A 240 -4.22 -6.34 2.86
C ASP A 240 -4.86 -5.59 1.68
N GLU A 241 -5.06 -4.27 1.84
CA GLU A 241 -5.56 -3.36 0.81
C GLU A 241 -4.79 -2.04 0.83
N ILE A 242 -4.40 -1.55 -0.35
CA ILE A 242 -3.80 -0.24 -0.54
C ILE A 242 -4.82 0.68 -1.22
N ALA A 243 -5.01 1.89 -0.68
CA ALA A 243 -5.72 2.99 -1.31
C ALA A 243 -4.69 4.06 -1.70
N LEU A 244 -4.38 4.13 -3.00
CA LEU A 244 -3.44 5.13 -3.54
C LEU A 244 -4.12 6.47 -3.65
N MET A 245 -3.57 7.47 -2.96
CA MET A 245 -4.13 8.82 -2.88
C MET A 245 -3.25 9.83 -3.62
N ARG A 246 -3.86 10.68 -4.43
CA ARG A 246 -3.22 11.78 -5.15
C ARG A 246 -4.18 12.98 -5.23
N ASP A 247 -3.67 14.20 -4.97
CA ASP A 247 -4.44 15.45 -5.04
C ASP A 247 -5.78 15.41 -4.29
N GLY A 248 -5.76 14.86 -3.08
CA GLY A 248 -6.95 14.75 -2.23
C GLY A 248 -7.88 13.58 -2.55
N LYS A 249 -7.64 12.80 -3.60
CA LYS A 249 -8.52 11.72 -4.09
C LYS A 249 -7.87 10.35 -4.01
N ILE A 250 -8.67 9.31 -3.81
CA ILE A 250 -8.24 7.93 -4.04
C ILE A 250 -8.30 7.67 -5.55
N VAL A 251 -7.12 7.48 -6.18
CA VAL A 251 -7.01 7.23 -7.63
C VAL A 251 -7.08 5.74 -7.95
N GLN A 252 -6.65 4.88 -7.03
CA GLN A 252 -6.73 3.43 -7.18
C GLN A 252 -6.82 2.75 -5.82
N LYS A 253 -7.56 1.64 -5.75
CA LYS A 253 -7.69 0.82 -4.55
C LYS A 253 -7.67 -0.66 -4.89
N GLY A 254 -7.00 -1.47 -4.08
CA GLY A 254 -6.94 -2.92 -4.26
C GLY A 254 -5.84 -3.59 -3.46
N ALA A 255 -5.75 -4.92 -3.60
CA ALA A 255 -4.66 -5.68 -2.99
C ALA A 255 -3.29 -5.22 -3.55
N PRO A 256 -2.21 -5.29 -2.75
CA PRO A 256 -0.87 -4.85 -3.15
C PRO A 256 -0.44 -5.39 -4.53
N TYR A 257 -0.62 -6.69 -4.75
CA TYR A 257 -0.31 -7.33 -6.03
C TYR A 257 -1.07 -6.69 -7.20
N THR A 258 -2.35 -6.39 -7.03
CA THR A 258 -3.20 -5.81 -8.08
C THR A 258 -2.76 -4.39 -8.43
N ILE A 259 -2.52 -3.56 -7.43
CA ILE A 259 -2.07 -2.17 -7.66
C ILE A 259 -0.72 -2.13 -8.38
N TYR A 260 0.20 -3.00 -7.96
CA TYR A 260 1.51 -3.09 -8.59
C TYR A 260 1.45 -3.56 -10.04
N ASN A 261 0.67 -4.61 -10.36
CA ASN A 261 0.65 -5.25 -11.67
C ASN A 261 -0.41 -4.70 -12.64
N SER A 262 -1.35 -3.90 -12.14
CA SER A 262 -2.42 -3.28 -12.96
C SER A 262 -2.61 -1.82 -12.57
N PRO A 263 -1.56 -0.97 -12.69
CA PRO A 263 -1.66 0.44 -12.36
C PRO A 263 -2.66 1.14 -13.30
N VAL A 264 -3.44 2.08 -12.75
CA VAL A 264 -4.47 2.81 -13.51
C VAL A 264 -3.88 3.85 -14.47
N ASP A 265 -2.68 4.36 -14.17
CA ASP A 265 -1.98 5.34 -14.98
C ASP A 265 -0.46 5.25 -14.79
N LYS A 266 0.28 6.04 -15.57
CA LYS A 266 1.74 6.11 -15.53
C LYS A 266 2.27 6.54 -14.16
N ASP A 267 1.63 7.51 -13.52
CA ASP A 267 2.07 8.02 -12.23
C ASP A 267 1.89 6.95 -11.14
N SER A 268 0.79 6.19 -11.19
CA SER A 268 0.60 5.03 -10.32
C SER A 268 1.66 3.95 -10.55
N ALA A 269 2.04 3.70 -11.81
CA ALA A 269 3.12 2.76 -12.12
C ALA A 269 4.47 3.22 -11.57
N SER A 270 4.80 4.51 -11.73
CA SER A 270 6.06 5.13 -11.31
C SER A 270 6.18 5.28 -9.80
N PHE A 271 5.05 5.34 -9.09
CA PHE A 271 5.05 5.49 -7.64
C PHE A 271 5.65 4.27 -6.92
N PHE A 272 5.49 3.08 -7.49
CA PHE A 272 5.97 1.82 -6.87
C PHE A 272 7.36 1.37 -7.31
N SER A 273 7.88 1.89 -8.41
CA SER A 273 9.21 1.55 -8.91
C SER A 273 9.62 2.51 -10.03
N ASP A 274 10.91 2.58 -10.30
CA ASP A 274 11.40 3.20 -11.53
C ASP A 274 10.71 2.59 -12.75
N ILE A 275 10.52 3.40 -13.78
CA ILE A 275 9.91 3.00 -15.04
C ILE A 275 10.72 3.50 -16.23
N ASN A 276 10.75 2.72 -17.30
CA ASN A 276 11.14 3.17 -18.62
C ASN A 276 9.89 3.60 -19.38
N VAL A 277 9.96 4.70 -20.10
CA VAL A 277 8.86 5.22 -20.89
C VAL A 277 9.29 5.36 -22.34
N MET A 278 8.50 4.80 -23.24
CA MET A 278 8.63 4.98 -24.68
C MET A 278 7.36 5.68 -25.17
N THR A 279 7.52 6.79 -25.86
CA THR A 279 6.39 7.55 -26.38
C THR A 279 6.19 7.22 -27.86
N SER A 280 4.96 6.96 -28.24
CA SER A 280 4.59 6.67 -29.64
C SER A 280 3.21 7.22 -29.97
N GLU A 281 2.99 7.50 -31.27
CA GLU A 281 1.72 7.94 -31.83
C GLU A 281 0.92 6.73 -32.32
N VAL A 282 -0.39 6.71 -32.08
CA VAL A 282 -1.31 5.67 -32.57
C VAL A 282 -1.56 5.83 -34.05
N LYS A 283 -1.41 4.72 -34.78
CA LYS A 283 -1.75 4.59 -36.21
C LYS A 283 -2.45 3.25 -36.43
N GLY A 284 -3.70 3.27 -36.82
CA GLY A 284 -4.48 2.04 -37.06
C GLY A 284 -4.59 1.13 -35.81
N ALA A 285 -4.82 1.71 -34.62
CA ALA A 285 -4.85 1.03 -33.33
C ALA A 285 -3.52 0.35 -32.90
N LEU A 286 -2.39 0.75 -33.49
CA LEU A 286 -1.04 0.29 -33.16
C LEU A 286 -0.16 1.48 -32.75
N ALA A 287 0.77 1.26 -31.83
CA ALA A 287 1.81 2.20 -31.44
C ALA A 287 3.18 1.57 -31.71
N GLU A 288 3.95 2.17 -32.61
CA GLU A 288 5.26 1.66 -33.02
C GLU A 288 6.34 2.03 -32.01
N THR A 289 7.16 1.05 -31.61
CA THR A 289 8.28 1.24 -30.68
C THR A 289 9.52 0.52 -31.18
N PRO A 290 10.70 0.77 -30.58
CA PRO A 290 11.91 -0.03 -30.87
C PRO A 290 11.73 -1.54 -30.67
N PHE A 291 10.75 -1.96 -29.89
CA PHE A 291 10.42 -3.36 -29.59
C PHE A 291 9.26 -3.91 -30.45
N GLY A 292 8.92 -3.19 -31.52
CA GLY A 292 7.80 -3.50 -32.40
C GLY A 292 6.49 -2.80 -32.03
N GLU A 293 5.41 -3.24 -32.63
CA GLU A 293 4.10 -2.62 -32.48
C GLU A 293 3.38 -3.09 -31.19
N PHE A 294 2.79 -2.14 -30.49
CA PHE A 294 1.92 -2.39 -29.34
C PHE A 294 0.48 -2.11 -29.71
N PHE A 295 -0.41 -3.07 -29.41
CA PHE A 295 -1.84 -2.91 -29.64
C PHE A 295 -2.43 -1.91 -28.64
N ALA A 296 -3.09 -0.89 -29.13
CA ALA A 296 -3.64 0.24 -28.39
C ALA A 296 -5.14 0.46 -28.72
N PRO A 297 -6.02 -0.50 -28.42
CA PRO A 297 -7.44 -0.42 -28.76
C PRO A 297 -8.11 0.72 -27.99
N GLY A 298 -9.08 1.38 -28.64
CA GLY A 298 -9.87 2.44 -28.02
C GLY A 298 -9.22 3.83 -28.04
N HIS A 299 -8.01 3.94 -28.63
CA HIS A 299 -7.36 5.23 -28.87
C HIS A 299 -7.48 5.64 -30.33
N ALA A 300 -7.80 6.91 -30.59
CA ALA A 300 -7.88 7.45 -31.94
C ALA A 300 -6.49 7.61 -32.55
N ASP A 301 -6.41 7.54 -33.90
CA ASP A 301 -5.17 7.84 -34.62
C ASP A 301 -4.68 9.25 -34.26
N GLY A 302 -3.37 9.41 -34.14
CA GLY A 302 -2.74 10.65 -33.67
C GLY A 302 -2.64 10.78 -32.15
N THR A 303 -3.29 9.92 -31.36
CA THR A 303 -3.15 9.92 -29.90
C THR A 303 -1.71 9.57 -29.50
N ILE A 304 -1.09 10.39 -28.66
CA ILE A 304 0.23 10.08 -28.12
C ILE A 304 0.08 9.17 -26.89
N LEU A 305 0.77 8.02 -26.92
CA LEU A 305 0.78 7.05 -25.83
C LEU A 305 2.17 6.96 -25.20
N ASP A 306 2.19 6.71 -23.90
CA ASP A 306 3.36 6.29 -23.15
C ASP A 306 3.28 4.77 -22.94
N ILE A 307 4.22 4.04 -23.52
CA ILE A 307 4.43 2.60 -23.31
C ILE A 307 5.45 2.46 -22.19
N VAL A 308 5.02 1.90 -21.08
CA VAL A 308 5.78 1.84 -19.82
C VAL A 308 6.23 0.41 -19.53
N ILE A 309 7.50 0.24 -19.19
CA ILE A 309 8.05 -1.03 -18.72
C ILE A 309 8.99 -0.80 -17.53
N ARG A 310 8.89 -1.66 -16.51
CA ARG A 310 9.79 -1.59 -15.36
C ARG A 310 11.17 -2.14 -15.68
N PRO A 311 12.27 -1.60 -15.10
CA PRO A 311 13.65 -2.03 -15.35
C PRO A 311 13.87 -3.54 -15.22
N GLN A 312 13.25 -4.19 -14.23
CA GLN A 312 13.40 -5.62 -13.99
C GLN A 312 12.70 -6.51 -15.03
N HIS A 313 11.85 -5.94 -15.86
CA HIS A 313 11.14 -6.68 -16.91
C HIS A 313 11.85 -6.60 -18.27
N ILE A 314 12.83 -5.72 -18.44
CA ILE A 314 13.66 -5.70 -19.64
C ILE A 314 14.57 -6.95 -19.62
N ARG A 315 14.53 -7.69 -20.71
CA ARG A 315 15.42 -8.82 -20.92
C ARG A 315 16.61 -8.41 -21.76
N ILE A 316 17.77 -8.94 -21.42
CA ILE A 316 19.04 -8.66 -22.09
C ILE A 316 19.52 -9.94 -22.75
N ASP A 317 19.86 -9.89 -24.04
CA ASP A 317 20.53 -10.96 -24.77
C ASP A 317 21.86 -10.45 -25.35
N PHE A 318 22.81 -11.35 -25.50
CA PHE A 318 24.14 -11.02 -26.02
C PHE A 318 24.10 -10.75 -27.53
N ASP A 319 24.86 -9.76 -27.97
CA ASP A 319 25.07 -9.51 -29.39
C ASP A 319 25.99 -10.62 -29.98
N ARG A 320 25.46 -11.40 -30.90
CA ARG A 320 26.17 -12.51 -31.58
C ARG A 320 26.60 -12.04 -32.96
N ALA A 321 27.62 -11.19 -33.02
CA ALA A 321 28.15 -10.63 -34.27
C ALA A 321 27.06 -9.90 -35.10
N GLY A 322 26.22 -9.11 -34.42
CA GLY A 322 25.16 -8.37 -35.07
C GLY A 322 23.82 -9.13 -35.19
N GLN A 323 23.77 -10.39 -34.75
CA GLN A 323 22.55 -11.20 -34.77
C GLN A 323 21.85 -11.17 -33.40
N GLY A 324 20.65 -10.70 -33.37
CA GLY A 324 19.77 -10.72 -32.19
C GLY A 324 18.85 -11.92 -32.16
N PRO A 325 18.10 -12.10 -31.06
CA PRO A 325 17.08 -13.13 -30.96
C PRO A 325 15.95 -12.89 -31.98
N SER A 326 15.37 -13.98 -32.49
CA SER A 326 14.24 -13.92 -33.41
C SER A 326 13.00 -13.31 -32.71
N PRO A 327 12.24 -12.46 -33.40
CA PRO A 327 10.99 -11.93 -32.88
C PRO A 327 9.99 -13.04 -32.52
N THR A 328 9.24 -12.82 -31.41
CA THR A 328 8.12 -13.68 -31.05
C THR A 328 6.93 -12.82 -30.62
N ASP A 329 5.70 -13.34 -30.74
CA ASP A 329 4.49 -12.62 -30.36
C ASP A 329 4.50 -12.15 -28.88
N ALA A 330 5.13 -12.94 -28.01
CA ALA A 330 5.19 -12.63 -26.58
C ALA A 330 6.29 -11.60 -26.22
N MET A 331 7.40 -11.58 -26.99
CA MET A 331 8.58 -10.77 -26.68
C MET A 331 8.72 -9.54 -27.58
N GLY A 332 7.98 -9.49 -28.70
CA GLY A 332 8.14 -8.45 -29.71
C GLY A 332 9.46 -8.58 -30.47
N HIS A 333 9.94 -7.46 -31.03
CA HIS A 333 11.24 -7.36 -31.65
C HIS A 333 12.33 -7.08 -30.61
N ALA A 334 13.54 -7.53 -30.86
CA ALA A 334 14.69 -7.13 -30.05
C ALA A 334 15.24 -5.80 -30.58
N ALA A 335 15.56 -4.89 -29.67
CA ALA A 335 16.19 -3.63 -30.00
C ALA A 335 17.67 -3.68 -29.63
N ARG A 336 18.55 -3.31 -30.60
CA ARG A 336 19.98 -3.25 -30.35
C ARG A 336 20.31 -2.01 -29.51
N ALA A 337 21.17 -2.19 -28.50
CA ALA A 337 21.48 -1.17 -27.55
C ALA A 337 22.93 -1.21 -27.11
N ARG A 338 23.47 -0.05 -26.78
CA ARG A 338 24.85 0.14 -26.29
C ARG A 338 24.80 0.48 -24.80
N VAL A 339 25.63 -0.15 -24.00
CA VAL A 339 25.81 0.17 -22.59
C VAL A 339 26.36 1.58 -22.44
N LEU A 340 25.68 2.40 -21.65
CA LEU A 340 26.16 3.71 -21.21
C LEU A 340 26.88 3.61 -19.87
N ARG A 341 26.25 2.92 -18.91
CA ARG A 341 26.74 2.83 -17.54
C ARG A 341 26.17 1.59 -16.84
N SER A 342 27.00 0.99 -15.96
CA SER A 342 26.61 -0.10 -15.08
C SER A 342 26.84 0.29 -13.62
N ARG A 343 25.92 -0.10 -12.71
CA ARG A 343 25.99 0.18 -11.27
C ARG A 343 25.59 -1.06 -10.50
N PHE A 344 26.36 -1.42 -9.50
CA PHE A 344 26.01 -2.51 -8.59
C PHE A 344 25.38 -1.95 -7.32
N LEU A 345 24.20 -2.45 -6.95
CA LEU A 345 23.42 -2.01 -5.80
C LEU A 345 23.33 -3.10 -4.69
N GLY A 346 24.30 -4.01 -4.65
CA GLY A 346 24.34 -5.12 -3.69
C GLY A 346 23.56 -6.34 -4.16
N GLN A 347 22.25 -6.27 -4.24
CA GLN A 347 21.40 -7.39 -4.70
C GLN A 347 21.19 -7.39 -6.21
N ASN A 348 21.17 -6.24 -6.86
CA ASN A 348 20.92 -6.06 -8.27
C ASN A 348 21.97 -5.19 -8.91
N SER A 349 22.12 -5.33 -10.22
CA SER A 349 22.87 -4.39 -11.07
C SER A 349 21.89 -3.58 -11.92
N LEU A 350 22.08 -2.26 -11.97
CA LEU A 350 21.38 -1.38 -12.90
C LEU A 350 22.27 -1.06 -14.07
N VAL A 351 21.76 -1.25 -15.29
CA VAL A 351 22.49 -0.96 -16.52
C VAL A 351 21.66 -0.03 -17.39
N ASP A 352 22.24 1.13 -17.69
CA ASP A 352 21.65 2.12 -18.59
C ASP A 352 22.11 1.82 -20.03
N PHE A 353 21.16 1.66 -20.92
CA PHE A 353 21.36 1.34 -22.33
C PHE A 353 20.86 2.48 -23.22
N LYS A 354 21.62 2.82 -24.27
CA LYS A 354 21.17 3.69 -25.33
C LYS A 354 20.78 2.85 -26.54
N LEU A 355 19.53 2.94 -26.96
CA LEU A 355 19.04 2.31 -28.19
C LEU A 355 19.63 3.01 -29.43
N GLU A 356 19.69 2.33 -30.57
CA GLU A 356 20.15 2.91 -31.84
C GLU A 356 19.30 4.13 -32.24
N GLN A 357 18.01 4.15 -31.89
CA GLN A 357 17.08 5.25 -32.12
C GLN A 357 17.24 6.44 -31.13
N GLY A 358 18.19 6.34 -30.19
CA GLY A 358 18.56 7.40 -29.26
C GLY A 358 17.91 7.36 -27.89
N ALA A 359 16.83 6.60 -27.68
CA ALA A 359 16.18 6.46 -26.39
C ALA A 359 17.12 5.75 -25.37
N VAL A 360 17.01 6.15 -24.10
CA VAL A 360 17.77 5.55 -23.00
C VAL A 360 16.80 4.74 -22.13
N LEU A 361 17.17 3.48 -21.87
CA LEU A 361 16.42 2.56 -21.01
C LEU A 361 17.33 2.01 -19.92
N THR A 362 16.79 1.80 -18.74
CA THR A 362 17.49 1.15 -17.62
C THR A 362 16.95 -0.27 -17.45
N ALA A 363 17.85 -1.25 -17.37
CA ALA A 363 17.49 -2.61 -16.96
C ALA A 363 18.02 -2.91 -15.56
N SER A 364 17.23 -3.64 -14.77
CA SER A 364 17.63 -4.19 -13.47
C SER A 364 17.83 -5.68 -13.58
N VAL A 365 19.06 -6.13 -13.30
CA VAL A 365 19.45 -7.53 -13.41
C VAL A 365 19.77 -8.07 -12.01
N PRO A 366 19.15 -9.17 -11.56
CA PRO A 366 19.54 -9.81 -10.31
C PRO A 366 20.98 -10.30 -10.40
N SER A 367 21.73 -10.15 -9.31
CA SER A 367 23.16 -10.47 -9.23
C SER A 367 24.12 -9.45 -9.88
N VAL A 368 25.40 -9.81 -9.95
CA VAL A 368 26.45 -8.95 -10.52
C VAL A 368 26.43 -9.04 -12.04
N PHE A 369 26.05 -7.92 -12.68
CA PHE A 369 26.11 -7.76 -14.12
C PHE A 369 26.62 -6.35 -14.45
N LEU A 370 27.92 -6.22 -14.71
CA LEU A 370 28.62 -4.95 -14.90
C LEU A 370 29.36 -4.90 -16.28
N PRO A 371 28.60 -4.92 -17.38
CA PRO A 371 29.20 -4.81 -18.71
C PRO A 371 29.94 -3.46 -18.85
N LYS A 372 31.02 -3.47 -19.65
CA LYS A 372 31.79 -2.24 -19.94
C LYS A 372 30.93 -1.28 -20.80
N PRO A 373 31.11 0.03 -20.64
CA PRO A 373 30.54 1.00 -21.59
C PRO A 373 30.85 0.63 -23.03
N ASP A 374 29.97 1.01 -23.94
CA ASP A 374 30.02 0.72 -25.37
C ASP A 374 29.84 -0.75 -25.78
N THR A 375 29.71 -1.68 -24.83
CA THR A 375 29.32 -3.07 -25.14
C THR A 375 27.93 -3.11 -25.75
N LEU A 376 27.74 -3.93 -26.80
CA LEU A 376 26.47 -4.08 -27.49
C LEU A 376 25.68 -5.27 -26.95
N PHE A 377 24.36 -5.06 -26.76
CA PHE A 377 23.42 -6.06 -26.38
C PHE A 377 22.12 -5.90 -27.17
N TRP A 378 21.30 -6.95 -27.14
CA TRP A 378 19.91 -6.90 -27.60
C TRP A 378 18.99 -6.83 -26.38
N LEU A 379 18.08 -5.88 -26.40
CA LEU A 379 17.06 -5.73 -25.36
C LEU A 379 15.72 -6.22 -25.89
N LEU A 380 14.92 -6.82 -25.01
CA LEU A 380 13.55 -7.23 -25.29
C LEU A 380 12.61 -6.69 -24.21
N ALA A 381 11.43 -6.26 -24.64
CA ALA A 381 10.36 -5.77 -23.77
C ALA A 381 9.15 -6.71 -23.87
N PRO A 382 9.03 -7.72 -22.98
CA PRO A 382 7.91 -8.66 -23.03
C PRO A 382 6.58 -7.92 -22.94
N ARG A 383 5.69 -8.09 -23.92
CA ARG A 383 4.43 -7.33 -24.05
C ARG A 383 3.55 -7.41 -22.81
N LYS A 384 3.49 -8.59 -22.17
CA LYS A 384 2.71 -8.83 -20.95
C LYS A 384 3.16 -7.99 -19.73
N ASN A 385 4.37 -7.43 -19.79
CA ASN A 385 4.98 -6.62 -18.72
C ASN A 385 5.01 -5.13 -19.07
N CYS A 386 4.41 -4.75 -20.20
CA CYS A 386 4.28 -3.37 -20.63
C CYS A 386 2.88 -2.86 -20.35
N TYR A 387 2.80 -1.60 -19.94
CA TYR A 387 1.55 -0.87 -19.77
C TYR A 387 1.46 0.21 -20.84
N VAL A 388 0.26 0.46 -21.33
CA VAL A 388 0.00 1.48 -22.37
C VAL A 388 -0.95 2.51 -21.78
N PHE A 389 -0.50 3.75 -21.67
CA PHE A 389 -1.29 4.85 -21.12
C PHE A 389 -1.38 6.00 -22.11
N PRO A 390 -2.52 6.70 -22.19
CA PRO A 390 -2.57 7.98 -22.89
C PRO A 390 -1.64 8.96 -22.19
N ARG A 391 -0.90 9.73 -22.98
CA ARG A 391 -0.04 10.77 -22.43
C ARG A 391 -0.92 11.90 -21.90
N SER A 392 -0.83 12.17 -20.61
CA SER A 392 -1.47 13.34 -20.01
C SER A 392 -0.87 14.61 -20.60
N ALA A 393 -1.75 15.55 -20.95
CA ALA A 393 -1.37 16.84 -21.55
C ALA A 393 -0.52 17.69 -20.59
#